data_9940526ba45e1b33b31234c69a879c7a
#
_entry.id   9940526ba45e1b33b31234c69a879c7a
#
_cell.length_a   1.000
_cell.length_b   1.000
_cell.length_c   1.000
_cell.angle_alpha   90.00
_cell.angle_beta   90.00
_cell.angle_gamma   90.00
#
_symmetry.space_group_name_H-M   'P 1'
#
loop_
_entity.id
_entity.type
_entity.pdbx_description
1 polymer ?
#
loop_
_entity_poly.entity_id
_entity_poly.type
_entity_poly.pdbx_seq_one_letter_code
_entity_poly.pdbx_strand_id
1 'polypeptide(L)'
;MEYNFTGSSKPRRTINLSGEVQKPVSALAADARTQREDRRRQKLRNSAATRIQAAYRAYATSKAMRNTFAAEFDRLWQNSQRTPSDWVQLTRCLVMAHSRQPSKLHAHRMAAWANDVCGASLWTKPELHACNVLFFMVARRMIFALQYTPDLDVSDARAMILFLLWLQSDSYTTEEQRRAALYMLRFGLHSAIRQCILTFPKEATEECVALSLRPLVLFPEPTTEFAETLDESASASPRSIFIRSFVSDILTLPHLFYRVPISSVSLFASSFPLLDIMIHVQALGAYYDVVSGDSVLAHNPIHSPFLLGNILTIASRRINTMQSGTDVCHYLQMLATLQNALPTTTFDDHTTTVDPRTKKQIDNLISDQHIRSVLATSTRFAHSTRPALCTFLIATLCAWPVSVRDTLLISLLYAYDKEGSTRSMQIGSLVRELWRGWIRSSFLTRKMAVKEQNPGANVVAMRDALTNTAYAQDWTLFLTMCIVYGRCLVILGDDEFYPRESMDASMPTRNPLTMDELVVLSGLLRNLVFFMHWDNVGMTGDS
;
A
#
# COMPACT_ATOMS: atom_id res chain seq x y z
N MET A 1 59.52 -4.89 -24.89
CA MET A 1 59.04 -6.12 -25.54
C MET A 1 58.09 -5.70 -26.63
N GLU A 2 58.60 -5.69 -27.89
CA GLU A 2 57.78 -5.41 -29.05
C GLU A 2 56.88 -6.61 -29.34
N TYR A 3 55.58 -6.44 -29.22
CA TYR A 3 54.63 -7.42 -29.71
C TYR A 3 54.49 -7.31 -31.22
N ASN A 4 55.20 -8.16 -31.95
CA ASN A 4 54.94 -8.35 -33.35
C ASN A 4 53.58 -8.98 -33.57
N PHE A 5 52.59 -8.17 -33.97
CA PHE A 5 51.31 -8.62 -34.50
C PHE A 5 51.41 -9.10 -35.95
N THR A 6 52.40 -9.90 -36.29
CA THR A 6 52.37 -10.65 -37.54
C THR A 6 51.59 -11.91 -37.34
N GLY A 7 50.43 -11.93 -37.97
CA GLY A 7 49.39 -12.92 -37.81
C GLY A 7 49.89 -14.35 -37.79
N SER A 8 49.20 -15.14 -37.00
CA SER A 8 49.33 -16.58 -36.85
C SER A 8 50.01 -17.29 -37.99
N SER A 9 51.11 -17.98 -37.69
CA SER A 9 51.61 -19.03 -38.53
C SER A 9 50.48 -19.97 -38.93
N LYS A 10 49.91 -19.76 -40.12
CA LYS A 10 49.02 -20.75 -40.70
C LYS A 10 49.85 -22.01 -40.79
N PRO A 11 49.50 -23.15 -40.25
CA PRO A 11 50.21 -24.39 -40.47
C PRO A 11 50.23 -24.57 -42.02
N ARG A 12 51.47 -24.65 -42.60
CA ARG A 12 51.62 -24.96 -44.01
C ARG A 12 50.80 -26.21 -44.26
N ARG A 13 49.81 -26.11 -45.15
CA ARG A 13 49.10 -27.29 -45.63
C ARG A 13 50.16 -28.13 -46.31
N THR A 14 50.64 -29.20 -45.69
CA THR A 14 51.36 -30.29 -46.36
C THR A 14 50.33 -30.91 -47.29
N ILE A 15 50.57 -30.62 -48.62
CA ILE A 15 49.79 -31.31 -49.65
C ILE A 15 50.34 -32.71 -49.67
N ASN A 16 49.62 -33.66 -49.17
CA ASN A 16 49.99 -35.07 -49.20
C ASN A 16 49.70 -35.59 -50.62
N LEU A 17 50.75 -35.76 -51.42
CA LEU A 17 50.66 -36.27 -52.80
C LEU A 17 50.59 -37.79 -52.86
N SER A 18 50.62 -38.50 -51.72
CA SER A 18 50.34 -39.94 -51.62
C SER A 18 48.88 -40.16 -51.56
N GLY A 19 48.31 -40.88 -52.55
CA GLY A 19 46.85 -41.09 -52.75
C GLY A 19 46.10 -41.77 -51.62
N GLU A 20 46.04 -41.14 -50.49
CA GLU A 20 45.18 -41.57 -49.38
C GLU A 20 43.75 -41.21 -49.66
N VAL A 21 42.87 -42.11 -49.31
CA VAL A 21 41.45 -42.16 -49.47
C VAL A 21 40.81 -40.80 -49.26
N GLN A 22 40.21 -40.23 -50.30
CA GLN A 22 39.45 -38.98 -50.22
C GLN A 22 38.27 -39.21 -49.24
N LYS A 23 38.33 -38.51 -48.13
CA LYS A 23 37.15 -38.50 -47.23
C LYS A 23 35.91 -38.11 -48.04
N PRO A 24 34.80 -38.78 -47.85
CA PRO A 24 33.54 -38.44 -48.54
C PRO A 24 33.18 -36.95 -48.27
N VAL A 25 32.65 -36.28 -49.27
CA VAL A 25 32.30 -34.82 -49.20
C VAL A 25 31.48 -34.49 -47.98
N SER A 26 30.63 -35.44 -47.56
CA SER A 26 29.81 -35.30 -46.32
C SER A 26 30.66 -35.24 -45.06
N ALA A 27 31.77 -36.00 -44.96
CA ALA A 27 32.67 -35.98 -43.82
C ALA A 27 33.50 -34.68 -43.76
N LEU A 28 33.92 -34.19 -44.94
CA LEU A 28 34.60 -32.88 -45.04
C LEU A 28 33.69 -31.70 -44.66
N ALA A 29 32.39 -31.80 -45.01
CA ALA A 29 31.39 -30.81 -44.64
C ALA A 29 31.09 -30.86 -43.12
N ALA A 30 31.06 -32.04 -42.54
CA ALA A 30 30.89 -32.23 -41.09
C ALA A 30 32.11 -31.67 -40.32
N ASP A 31 33.34 -32.01 -40.74
CA ASP A 31 34.57 -31.46 -40.14
C ASP A 31 34.63 -29.93 -40.22
N ALA A 32 34.19 -29.35 -41.36
CA ALA A 32 34.14 -27.89 -41.53
C ALA A 32 33.07 -27.22 -40.62
N ARG A 33 31.93 -27.88 -40.38
CA ARG A 33 30.91 -27.39 -39.42
C ARG A 33 31.46 -27.43 -37.99
N THR A 34 32.03 -28.55 -37.58
CA THR A 34 32.64 -28.71 -36.25
C THR A 34 33.72 -27.63 -36.01
N GLN A 35 34.62 -27.42 -36.97
CA GLN A 35 35.65 -26.36 -36.88
C GLN A 35 35.04 -24.95 -36.79
N ARG A 36 33.91 -24.68 -37.46
CA ARG A 36 33.23 -23.38 -37.34
C ARG A 36 32.58 -23.22 -35.96
N GLU A 37 31.99 -24.26 -35.45
CA GLU A 37 31.41 -24.25 -34.09
C GLU A 37 32.49 -24.09 -33.04
N ASP A 38 33.60 -24.78 -33.13
CA ASP A 38 34.73 -24.65 -32.22
C ASP A 38 35.31 -23.24 -32.23
N ARG A 39 35.50 -22.65 -33.43
CA ARG A 39 35.91 -21.24 -33.54
C ARG A 39 34.90 -20.29 -32.92
N ARG A 40 33.60 -20.55 -33.11
CA ARG A 40 32.54 -19.76 -32.49
C ARG A 40 32.57 -19.87 -30.97
N ARG A 41 32.70 -21.09 -30.45
CA ARG A 41 32.85 -21.36 -28.98
C ARG A 41 34.10 -20.68 -28.44
N GLN A 42 35.22 -20.75 -29.17
CA GLN A 42 36.46 -20.10 -28.74
C GLN A 42 36.33 -18.56 -28.72
N LYS A 43 35.68 -17.97 -29.71
CA LYS A 43 35.39 -16.52 -29.72
C LYS A 43 34.53 -16.11 -28.55
N LEU A 44 33.46 -16.87 -28.22
CA LEU A 44 32.60 -16.61 -27.08
C LEU A 44 33.37 -16.72 -25.77
N ARG A 45 34.20 -17.75 -25.59
CA ARG A 45 35.07 -17.92 -24.40
C ARG A 45 36.04 -16.75 -24.25
N ASN A 46 36.70 -16.35 -25.31
CA ASN A 46 37.64 -15.23 -25.28
C ASN A 46 36.93 -13.91 -24.96
N SER A 47 35.75 -13.65 -25.56
CA SER A 47 34.94 -12.49 -25.26
C SER A 47 34.47 -12.47 -23.79
N ALA A 48 34.04 -13.61 -23.27
CA ALA A 48 33.66 -13.75 -21.88
C ALA A 48 34.83 -13.52 -20.92
N ALA A 49 35.98 -14.12 -21.22
CA ALA A 49 37.21 -13.93 -20.44
C ALA A 49 37.65 -12.46 -20.40
N THR A 50 37.61 -11.78 -21.56
CA THR A 50 37.94 -10.34 -21.63
C THR A 50 36.98 -9.49 -20.79
N ARG A 51 35.67 -9.79 -20.83
CA ARG A 51 34.66 -9.10 -20.00
C ARG A 51 34.91 -9.32 -18.52
N ILE A 52 35.18 -10.55 -18.10
CA ILE A 52 35.49 -10.91 -16.71
C ILE A 52 36.76 -10.18 -16.25
N GLN A 53 37.81 -10.19 -17.04
CA GLN A 53 39.08 -9.49 -16.73
C GLN A 53 38.87 -7.98 -16.60
N ALA A 54 38.11 -7.37 -17.53
CA ALA A 54 37.79 -5.95 -17.48
C ALA A 54 36.97 -5.60 -16.21
N ALA A 55 35.95 -6.39 -15.88
CA ALA A 55 35.15 -6.22 -14.68
C ALA A 55 36.00 -6.37 -13.42
N TYR A 56 36.88 -7.37 -13.36
CA TYR A 56 37.79 -7.57 -12.22
C TYR A 56 38.77 -6.40 -12.04
N ARG A 57 39.39 -5.93 -13.14
CA ARG A 57 40.30 -4.75 -13.09
C ARG A 57 39.56 -3.53 -12.60
N ALA A 58 38.36 -3.25 -13.14
CA ALA A 58 37.53 -2.14 -12.71
C ALA A 58 37.16 -2.23 -11.22
N TYR A 59 36.81 -3.43 -10.76
CA TYR A 59 36.53 -3.69 -9.34
C TYR A 59 37.76 -3.45 -8.46
N ALA A 60 38.93 -4.02 -8.84
CA ALA A 60 40.18 -3.88 -8.09
C ALA A 60 40.62 -2.42 -7.98
N THR A 61 40.58 -1.67 -9.11
CA THR A 61 40.90 -0.25 -9.14
C THR A 61 39.93 0.56 -8.28
N SER A 62 38.62 0.31 -8.41
CA SER A 62 37.60 0.99 -7.59
C SER A 62 37.76 0.69 -6.10
N LYS A 63 38.13 -0.54 -5.73
CA LYS A 63 38.41 -0.94 -4.34
C LYS A 63 39.65 -0.22 -3.79
N ALA A 64 40.74 -0.16 -4.59
CA ALA A 64 41.95 0.55 -4.19
C ALA A 64 41.67 2.04 -3.97
N MET A 65 41.00 2.71 -4.91
CA MET A 65 40.59 4.12 -4.76
C MET A 65 39.73 4.37 -3.53
N ARG A 66 38.73 3.52 -3.26
CA ARG A 66 37.91 3.64 -2.05
C ARG A 66 38.74 3.56 -0.77
N ASN A 67 39.67 2.63 -0.72
CA ASN A 67 40.57 2.49 0.43
C ASN A 67 41.47 3.73 0.61
N THR A 68 41.96 4.30 -0.48
CA THR A 68 42.76 5.55 -0.45
C THR A 68 41.94 6.71 0.11
N PHE A 69 40.68 6.89 -0.38
CA PHE A 69 39.79 7.95 0.16
C PHE A 69 39.41 7.70 1.61
N ALA A 70 39.21 6.44 2.02
CA ALA A 70 38.94 6.10 3.41
C ALA A 70 40.13 6.43 4.33
N ALA A 71 41.35 6.12 3.91
CA ALA A 71 42.56 6.47 4.66
C ALA A 71 42.80 7.99 4.71
N GLU A 72 42.51 8.70 3.62
CA GLU A 72 42.59 10.15 3.59
C GLU A 72 41.56 10.81 4.51
N PHE A 73 40.34 10.25 4.57
CA PHE A 73 39.33 10.68 5.55
C PHE A 73 39.87 10.54 6.98
N ASP A 74 40.41 9.35 7.33
CA ASP A 74 40.93 9.10 8.68
C ASP A 74 42.09 10.06 9.03
N ARG A 75 42.96 10.35 8.06
CA ARG A 75 44.06 11.31 8.21
C ARG A 75 43.57 12.74 8.50
N LEU A 76 42.60 13.21 7.72
CA LEU A 76 41.99 14.54 7.89
C LEU A 76 41.14 14.60 9.15
N TRP A 77 40.53 13.49 9.55
CA TRP A 77 39.69 13.41 10.74
C TRP A 77 40.47 13.58 12.04
N GLN A 78 41.73 13.21 12.08
CA GLN A 78 42.62 13.37 13.23
C GLN A 78 42.96 14.86 13.54
N ASN A 79 42.78 15.76 12.58
CA ASN A 79 43.00 17.18 12.79
C ASN A 79 41.85 17.78 13.60
N SER A 80 42.16 18.35 14.79
CA SER A 80 41.16 18.95 15.66
C SER A 80 40.69 20.35 15.21
N GLN A 81 41.56 21.09 14.47
CA GLN A 81 41.23 22.40 13.92
C GLN A 81 40.93 22.25 12.41
N ARG A 82 39.67 22.14 12.05
CA ARG A 82 39.23 21.95 10.66
C ARG A 82 38.76 23.25 10.06
N THR A 83 39.28 23.58 8.92
CA THR A 83 38.80 24.70 8.10
C THR A 83 37.58 24.28 7.27
N PRO A 84 36.78 25.25 6.73
CA PRO A 84 35.69 24.91 5.79
C PRO A 84 36.16 24.07 4.58
N SER A 85 37.40 24.30 4.10
CA SER A 85 37.99 23.50 3.02
C SER A 85 38.21 22.05 3.44
N ASP A 86 38.64 21.80 4.68
CA ASP A 86 38.83 20.44 5.22
C ASP A 86 37.50 19.71 5.29
N TRP A 87 36.42 20.39 5.67
CA TRP A 87 35.08 19.82 5.70
C TRP A 87 34.59 19.39 4.29
N VAL A 88 34.83 20.23 3.28
CA VAL A 88 34.51 19.89 1.89
C VAL A 88 35.32 18.66 1.45
N GLN A 89 36.59 18.59 1.78
CA GLN A 89 37.45 17.46 1.43
C GLN A 89 37.04 16.19 2.19
N LEU A 90 36.73 16.24 3.47
CA LEU A 90 36.19 15.14 4.25
C LEU A 90 34.90 14.59 3.64
N THR A 91 33.98 15.48 3.25
CA THR A 91 32.73 15.12 2.60
C THR A 91 32.97 14.40 1.27
N ARG A 92 33.92 14.90 0.45
CA ARG A 92 34.33 14.23 -0.79
C ARG A 92 34.89 12.84 -0.52
N CYS A 93 35.77 12.71 0.48
CA CYS A 93 36.34 11.42 0.87
C CYS A 93 35.25 10.43 1.29
N LEU A 94 34.26 10.82 2.09
CA LEU A 94 33.14 9.98 2.46
C LEU A 94 32.33 9.48 1.24
N VAL A 95 32.02 10.40 0.32
CA VAL A 95 31.26 10.04 -0.90
C VAL A 95 32.04 9.05 -1.77
N MET A 96 33.34 9.25 -1.93
CA MET A 96 34.21 8.44 -2.79
C MET A 96 34.62 7.10 -2.15
N ALA A 97 34.74 7.04 -0.83
CA ALA A 97 35.04 5.81 -0.08
C ALA A 97 33.86 4.82 -0.04
N HIS A 98 32.66 5.23 -0.44
CA HIS A 98 31.46 4.41 -0.33
C HIS A 98 31.50 3.18 -1.24
N SER A 99 31.07 2.03 -0.71
CA SER A 99 30.90 0.75 -1.41
C SER A 99 29.43 0.38 -1.55
N ARG A 100 29.10 -0.48 -2.53
CA ARG A 100 27.76 -1.10 -2.64
C ARG A 100 27.42 -2.01 -1.46
N GLN A 101 28.43 -2.49 -0.74
CA GLN A 101 28.27 -3.18 0.54
C GLN A 101 28.97 -2.32 1.59
N PRO A 102 28.25 -1.44 2.27
CA PRO A 102 28.85 -0.57 3.27
C PRO A 102 29.35 -1.39 4.45
N SER A 103 30.57 -1.10 4.92
CA SER A 103 31.12 -1.69 6.12
C SER A 103 30.68 -0.92 7.35
N LYS A 104 30.65 -1.56 8.52
CA LYS A 104 30.41 -0.88 9.81
C LYS A 104 31.36 0.31 10.01
N LEU A 105 32.64 0.15 9.69
CA LEU A 105 33.63 1.22 9.82
C LEU A 105 33.30 2.43 8.94
N HIS A 106 32.79 2.19 7.72
CA HIS A 106 32.38 3.32 6.86
C HIS A 106 31.11 3.98 7.38
N ALA A 107 30.14 3.20 7.89
CA ALA A 107 28.96 3.74 8.55
C ALA A 107 29.32 4.58 9.78
N HIS A 108 30.25 4.11 10.60
CA HIS A 108 30.78 4.86 11.75
C HIS A 108 31.45 6.19 11.32
N ARG A 109 32.26 6.19 10.24
CA ARG A 109 32.82 7.45 9.71
C ARG A 109 31.73 8.44 9.28
N MET A 110 30.67 7.96 8.62
CA MET A 110 29.54 8.79 8.22
C MET A 110 28.80 9.35 9.44
N ALA A 111 28.60 8.54 10.48
CA ALA A 111 27.93 8.93 11.71
C ALA A 111 28.75 9.97 12.48
N ALA A 112 30.05 9.75 12.64
CA ALA A 112 30.96 10.70 13.29
C ALA A 112 30.95 12.05 12.55
N TRP A 113 31.07 12.03 11.24
CA TRP A 113 30.98 13.23 10.40
C TRP A 113 29.63 13.94 10.55
N ALA A 114 28.51 13.19 10.59
CA ALA A 114 27.16 13.74 10.75
C ALA A 114 27.00 14.47 12.09
N ASN A 115 27.45 13.86 13.18
CA ASN A 115 27.40 14.47 14.51
C ASN A 115 28.15 15.81 14.57
N ASP A 116 29.35 15.86 14.01
CA ASP A 116 30.13 17.07 14.00
C ASP A 116 29.51 18.16 13.10
N VAL A 117 29.01 17.79 11.93
CA VAL A 117 28.36 18.73 10.98
C VAL A 117 27.07 19.31 11.56
N CYS A 118 26.24 18.49 12.21
CA CYS A 118 24.99 18.94 12.82
C CYS A 118 25.24 19.75 14.12
N GLY A 119 26.26 19.39 14.88
CA GLY A 119 26.59 20.05 16.17
C GLY A 119 27.31 21.39 16.03
N ALA A 120 27.91 21.62 14.90
CA ALA A 120 28.71 22.82 14.69
C ALA A 120 27.88 23.93 14.04
N SER A 121 27.77 25.08 14.71
CA SER A 121 27.31 26.34 14.10
C SER A 121 28.30 26.89 13.04
N LEU A 122 29.05 26.01 12.41
CA LEU A 122 30.22 26.30 11.58
C LEU A 122 29.87 26.80 10.16
N TRP A 123 28.61 26.62 9.73
CA TRP A 123 28.24 26.89 8.36
C TRP A 123 27.47 28.19 8.22
N THR A 124 28.06 29.13 7.48
CA THR A 124 27.28 30.26 6.98
C THR A 124 26.31 29.79 5.88
N LYS A 125 25.17 30.48 5.73
CA LYS A 125 24.18 30.13 4.68
C LYS A 125 24.79 29.98 3.26
N PRO A 126 25.71 30.87 2.80
CA PRO A 126 26.35 30.72 1.48
C PRO A 126 27.25 29.50 1.37
N GLU A 127 27.95 29.10 2.43
CA GLU A 127 28.80 27.91 2.45
C GLU A 127 27.96 26.64 2.41
N LEU A 128 26.85 26.58 3.15
CA LEU A 128 25.88 25.49 3.08
C LEU A 128 25.34 25.32 1.67
N HIS A 129 24.97 26.41 1.03
CA HIS A 129 24.45 26.40 -0.34
C HIS A 129 25.46 25.86 -1.35
N ALA A 130 26.73 26.25 -1.23
CA ALA A 130 27.81 25.75 -2.07
C ALA A 130 28.06 24.24 -1.89
N CYS A 131 27.77 23.68 -0.72
CA CYS A 131 27.97 22.27 -0.40
C CYS A 131 26.74 21.39 -0.62
N ASN A 132 25.56 21.92 -0.96
CA ASN A 132 24.30 21.19 -1.07
C ASN A 132 24.39 19.90 -1.90
N VAL A 133 25.05 19.92 -3.05
CA VAL A 133 25.21 18.75 -3.91
C VAL A 133 25.97 17.63 -3.20
N LEU A 134 27.03 17.98 -2.48
CA LEU A 134 27.84 17.02 -1.72
C LEU A 134 27.02 16.44 -0.55
N PHE A 135 26.25 17.26 0.16
CA PHE A 135 25.40 16.81 1.24
C PHE A 135 24.30 15.87 0.76
N PHE A 136 23.70 16.12 -0.40
CA PHE A 136 22.75 15.20 -1.01
C PHE A 136 23.42 13.87 -1.40
N MET A 137 24.65 13.91 -1.89
CA MET A 137 25.40 12.70 -2.15
C MET A 137 25.69 11.90 -0.88
N VAL A 138 26.07 12.56 0.22
CA VAL A 138 26.23 11.92 1.54
C VAL A 138 24.90 11.36 2.04
N ALA A 139 23.82 12.14 1.98
CA ALA A 139 22.48 11.68 2.37
C ALA A 139 22.07 10.38 1.64
N ARG A 140 22.31 10.31 0.34
CA ARG A 140 22.09 9.09 -0.43
C ARG A 140 22.94 7.91 0.10
N ARG A 141 24.21 8.16 0.47
CA ARG A 141 25.08 7.11 1.02
C ARG A 141 24.65 6.67 2.40
N MET A 142 24.17 7.59 3.23
CA MET A 142 23.60 7.27 4.54
C MET A 142 22.32 6.46 4.42
N ILE A 143 21.39 6.83 3.55
CA ILE A 143 20.18 6.06 3.27
C ILE A 143 20.56 4.63 2.87
N PHE A 144 21.54 4.49 1.99
CA PHE A 144 22.02 3.18 1.58
C PHE A 144 22.69 2.40 2.74
N ALA A 145 23.46 3.07 3.59
CA ALA A 145 24.08 2.44 4.76
C ALA A 145 23.04 1.99 5.79
N LEU A 146 22.04 2.82 6.09
CA LEU A 146 20.91 2.48 6.97
C LEU A 146 20.13 1.26 6.46
N GLN A 147 20.06 1.08 5.14
CA GLN A 147 19.30 -0.01 4.52
C GLN A 147 20.08 -1.33 4.45
N TYR A 148 21.39 -1.27 4.23
CA TYR A 148 22.17 -2.45 3.84
C TYR A 148 23.36 -2.77 4.75
N THR A 149 23.67 -1.96 5.77
CA THR A 149 24.76 -2.31 6.70
C THR A 149 24.26 -3.33 7.72
N PRO A 150 24.82 -4.56 7.74
CA PRO A 150 24.46 -5.54 8.75
C PRO A 150 24.95 -5.08 10.12
N ASP A 151 24.15 -5.34 11.15
CA ASP A 151 24.46 -5.04 12.57
C ASP A 151 24.95 -3.59 12.79
N LEU A 152 24.28 -2.63 12.18
CA LEU A 152 24.58 -1.20 12.34
C LEU A 152 24.31 -0.77 13.79
N ASP A 153 25.25 -0.05 14.39
CA ASP A 153 25.07 0.45 15.73
C ASP A 153 23.95 1.52 15.79
N VAL A 154 23.14 1.46 16.83
CA VAL A 154 21.99 2.36 17.01
C VAL A 154 22.42 3.82 17.09
N SER A 155 23.56 4.10 17.77
CA SER A 155 24.13 5.43 17.87
C SER A 155 24.56 5.99 16.50
N ASP A 156 25.19 5.17 15.68
CA ASP A 156 25.63 5.55 14.33
C ASP A 156 24.44 5.80 13.42
N ALA A 157 23.43 4.94 13.48
CA ALA A 157 22.20 5.13 12.73
C ALA A 157 21.46 6.40 13.13
N ARG A 158 21.35 6.64 14.43
CA ARG A 158 20.73 7.86 14.99
C ARG A 158 21.43 9.13 14.48
N ALA A 159 22.76 9.15 14.50
CA ALA A 159 23.53 10.28 13.97
C ALA A 159 23.22 10.54 12.49
N MET A 160 23.16 9.49 11.67
CA MET A 160 22.78 9.61 10.26
C MET A 160 21.34 10.10 10.07
N ILE A 161 20.38 9.61 10.87
CA ILE A 161 18.99 10.05 10.83
C ILE A 161 18.86 11.53 11.21
N LEU A 162 19.56 11.97 12.26
CA LEU A 162 19.60 13.38 12.67
C LEU A 162 20.16 14.28 11.57
N PHE A 163 21.19 13.85 10.84
CA PHE A 163 21.69 14.58 9.68
C PHE A 163 20.64 14.67 8.55
N LEU A 164 19.92 13.59 8.27
CA LEU A 164 18.84 13.61 7.26
C LEU A 164 17.69 14.53 7.67
N LEU A 165 17.37 14.62 8.97
CA LEU A 165 16.42 15.59 9.52
C LEU A 165 16.96 17.03 9.43
N TRP A 166 18.25 17.22 9.72
CA TRP A 166 18.88 18.53 9.65
C TRP A 166 18.85 19.12 8.23
N LEU A 167 19.02 18.29 7.18
CA LEU A 167 18.86 18.70 5.78
C LEU A 167 17.44 19.21 5.45
N GLN A 168 16.47 18.91 6.27
CA GLN A 168 15.07 19.34 6.13
C GLN A 168 14.68 20.37 7.22
N SER A 169 15.66 20.92 7.94
CA SER A 169 15.43 21.90 9.00
C SER A 169 15.38 23.33 8.45
N ASP A 170 14.98 24.25 9.29
CA ASP A 170 14.86 25.68 8.96
C ASP A 170 16.21 26.38 8.69
N SER A 171 17.33 25.64 8.82
CA SER A 171 18.65 26.09 8.36
C SER A 171 18.71 26.27 6.84
N TYR A 172 17.80 25.63 6.11
CA TYR A 172 17.66 25.69 4.64
C TYR A 172 16.40 26.45 4.24
N THR A 173 16.37 26.97 3.03
CA THR A 173 15.15 27.53 2.44
C THR A 173 14.11 26.43 2.23
N THR A 174 12.82 26.78 2.23
CA THR A 174 11.73 25.81 2.00
C THR A 174 11.91 25.03 0.70
N GLU A 175 12.41 25.66 -0.35
CA GLU A 175 12.65 24.99 -1.64
C GLU A 175 13.81 24.00 -1.56
N GLU A 176 14.88 24.30 -0.84
CA GLU A 176 15.99 23.35 -0.61
C GLU A 176 15.57 22.18 0.25
N GLN A 177 14.77 22.41 1.29
CA GLN A 177 14.17 21.36 2.10
C GLN A 177 13.31 20.42 1.25
N ARG A 178 12.47 20.96 0.36
CA ARG A 178 11.66 20.18 -0.59
C ARG A 178 12.53 19.35 -1.54
N ARG A 179 13.57 19.95 -2.11
CA ARG A 179 14.53 19.24 -2.97
C ARG A 179 15.24 18.12 -2.22
N ALA A 180 15.69 18.37 -0.99
CA ALA A 180 16.31 17.35 -0.13
C ALA A 180 15.34 16.21 0.16
N ALA A 181 14.12 16.51 0.58
CA ALA A 181 13.10 15.52 0.87
C ALA A 181 12.77 14.65 -0.37
N LEU A 182 12.53 15.28 -1.52
CA LEU A 182 12.24 14.57 -2.77
C LEU A 182 13.42 13.70 -3.21
N TYR A 183 14.64 14.21 -3.09
CA TYR A 183 15.86 13.44 -3.40
C TYR A 183 15.94 12.20 -2.52
N MET A 184 15.77 12.35 -1.21
CA MET A 184 15.84 11.25 -0.26
C MET A 184 14.73 10.21 -0.50
N LEU A 185 13.49 10.63 -0.78
CA LEU A 185 12.39 9.73 -1.12
C LEU A 185 12.70 8.90 -2.37
N ARG A 186 13.25 9.51 -3.42
CA ARG A 186 13.65 8.81 -4.64
C ARG A 186 14.75 7.77 -4.42
N PHE A 187 15.57 7.94 -3.39
CA PHE A 187 16.64 7.00 -3.04
C PHE A 187 16.27 6.03 -1.91
N GLY A 188 14.98 5.89 -1.60
CA GLY A 188 14.48 4.85 -0.71
C GLY A 188 14.54 5.21 0.78
N LEU A 189 14.31 6.47 1.14
CA LEU A 189 14.28 6.94 2.53
C LEU A 189 13.38 6.06 3.40
N HIS A 190 12.13 5.82 2.97
CA HIS A 190 11.18 5.02 3.77
C HIS A 190 11.62 3.56 3.91
N SER A 191 12.26 2.99 2.88
CA SER A 191 12.82 1.64 2.96
C SER A 191 13.97 1.55 3.99
N ALA A 192 14.82 2.57 4.06
CA ALA A 192 15.87 2.68 5.09
C ALA A 192 15.26 2.83 6.50
N ILE A 193 14.27 3.71 6.66
CA ILE A 193 13.54 3.89 7.92
C ILE A 193 12.85 2.58 8.34
N ARG A 194 12.22 1.86 7.39
CA ARG A 194 11.65 0.53 7.63
C ARG A 194 12.67 -0.40 8.27
N GLN A 195 13.87 -0.47 7.70
CA GLN A 195 14.92 -1.33 8.23
C GLN A 195 15.33 -0.91 9.65
N CYS A 196 15.48 0.38 9.91
CA CYS A 196 15.78 0.88 11.26
C CYS A 196 14.68 0.51 12.27
N ILE A 197 13.40 0.70 11.94
CA ILE A 197 12.28 0.36 12.85
C ILE A 197 12.20 -1.15 13.09
N LEU A 198 12.62 -1.99 12.13
CA LEU A 198 12.62 -3.44 12.29
C LEU A 198 13.77 -3.94 13.21
N THR A 199 14.91 -3.25 13.20
CA THR A 199 16.14 -3.73 13.85
C THR A 199 16.42 -3.07 15.19
N PHE A 200 15.96 -1.81 15.40
CA PHE A 200 16.32 -1.06 16.60
C PHE A 200 15.32 -1.23 17.74
N PRO A 201 15.76 -1.02 18.99
CA PRO A 201 14.85 -0.97 20.13
C PRO A 201 13.86 0.19 19.98
N LYS A 202 12.69 0.02 20.56
CA LYS A 202 11.55 0.93 20.43
C LYS A 202 11.89 2.39 20.76
N GLU A 203 12.67 2.61 21.79
CA GLU A 203 13.07 3.95 22.29
C GLU A 203 13.97 4.69 21.30
N ALA A 204 14.66 3.98 20.42
CA ALA A 204 15.57 4.54 19.43
C ALA A 204 14.90 4.83 18.06
N THR A 205 13.56 4.68 17.95
CA THR A 205 12.84 4.84 16.67
C THR A 205 12.09 6.16 16.55
N GLU A 206 12.17 7.06 17.55
CA GLU A 206 11.42 8.32 17.55
C GLU A 206 11.83 9.24 16.39
N GLU A 207 13.11 9.38 16.17
CA GLU A 207 13.66 10.19 15.08
C GLU A 207 13.34 9.55 13.70
N CYS A 208 13.25 8.22 13.62
CA CYS A 208 12.81 7.52 12.42
C CYS A 208 11.38 7.92 12.02
N VAL A 209 10.49 7.99 13.01
CA VAL A 209 9.10 8.42 12.79
C VAL A 209 9.04 9.89 12.38
N ALA A 210 9.76 10.76 13.07
CA ALA A 210 9.82 12.17 12.72
C ALA A 210 10.32 12.37 11.27
N LEU A 211 11.38 11.66 10.89
CA LEU A 211 11.93 11.72 9.53
C LEU A 211 10.96 11.15 8.49
N SER A 212 10.20 10.11 8.82
CA SER A 212 9.21 9.52 7.90
C SER A 212 8.04 10.45 7.59
N LEU A 213 7.67 11.33 8.52
CA LEU A 213 6.53 12.24 8.39
C LEU A 213 6.94 13.66 7.94
N ARG A 214 8.22 14.00 8.02
CA ARG A 214 8.71 15.37 7.68
C ARG A 214 8.33 15.79 6.25
N PRO A 215 8.40 14.93 5.21
CA PRO A 215 7.99 15.32 3.86
C PRO A 215 6.53 15.76 3.74
N LEU A 216 5.62 15.31 4.62
CA LEU A 216 4.23 15.79 4.64
C LEU A 216 4.11 17.28 4.91
N VAL A 217 4.92 17.78 5.83
CA VAL A 217 4.93 19.21 6.17
C VAL A 217 5.48 20.03 5.01
N LEU A 218 6.42 19.46 4.25
CA LEU A 218 7.07 20.11 3.11
C LEU A 218 6.20 20.09 1.84
N PHE A 219 5.29 19.11 1.72
CA PHE A 219 4.37 18.96 0.59
C PHE A 219 2.91 19.02 1.08
N PRO A 220 2.41 20.18 1.56
CA PRO A 220 1.13 20.26 2.26
C PRO A 220 -0.10 20.12 1.36
N GLU A 221 0.01 20.38 0.06
CA GLU A 221 -1.15 20.40 -0.82
C GLU A 221 -1.50 19.01 -1.37
N PRO A 222 -2.75 18.54 -1.17
CA PRO A 222 -3.29 17.44 -1.95
C PRO A 222 -3.48 17.96 -3.38
N THR A 223 -2.68 17.51 -4.32
CA THR A 223 -2.91 17.83 -5.73
C THR A 223 -4.15 17.09 -6.22
N THR A 224 -5.17 17.84 -6.65
CA THR A 224 -6.36 17.32 -7.34
C THR A 224 -6.02 16.56 -8.63
N GLU A 225 -4.80 16.70 -9.11
CA GLU A 225 -4.22 15.99 -10.26
C GLU A 225 -3.97 14.49 -10.03
N PHE A 226 -4.15 14.01 -8.80
CA PHE A 226 -3.88 12.62 -8.45
C PHE A 226 -4.84 11.61 -9.12
N ALA A 227 -6.03 12.05 -9.46
CA ALA A 227 -7.08 11.20 -10.02
C ALA A 227 -6.93 10.96 -11.54
N GLU A 228 -6.16 11.79 -12.24
CA GLU A 228 -6.13 11.77 -13.71
C GLU A 228 -4.86 11.17 -14.33
N THR A 229 -3.79 10.91 -13.55
CA THR A 229 -2.51 10.45 -14.12
C THR A 229 -2.04 9.12 -13.57
N LEU A 230 -2.77 8.06 -13.89
CA LEU A 230 -2.25 6.68 -13.84
C LEU A 230 -1.31 6.38 -15.02
N ASP A 231 -1.04 7.34 -15.90
CA ASP A 231 -0.05 7.22 -16.94
C ASP A 231 1.36 7.26 -16.32
N GLU A 232 2.06 6.15 -16.37
CA GLU A 232 3.42 5.96 -15.83
C GLU A 232 4.47 6.92 -16.42
N SER A 233 4.13 7.66 -17.46
CA SER A 233 5.02 8.60 -18.17
C SER A 233 4.92 10.05 -17.69
N ALA A 234 3.89 10.43 -16.94
CA ALA A 234 3.78 11.76 -16.36
C ALA A 234 4.57 11.84 -15.06
N SER A 235 5.37 12.88 -14.87
CA SER A 235 6.20 13.11 -13.69
C SER A 235 5.35 13.05 -12.42
N ALA A 236 5.41 11.95 -11.69
CA ALA A 236 4.66 11.76 -10.46
C ALA A 236 4.92 12.93 -9.49
N SER A 237 3.89 13.52 -8.94
CA SER A 237 4.03 14.65 -7.99
C SER A 237 4.89 14.23 -6.79
N PRO A 238 5.63 15.15 -6.16
CA PRO A 238 6.43 14.83 -4.96
C PRO A 238 5.60 14.18 -3.86
N ARG A 239 4.36 14.61 -3.69
CA ARG A 239 3.43 14.05 -2.71
C ARG A 239 3.01 12.62 -3.07
N SER A 240 2.82 12.29 -4.35
CA SER A 240 2.50 10.94 -4.79
C SER A 240 3.66 9.96 -4.56
N ILE A 241 4.90 10.41 -4.81
CA ILE A 241 6.10 9.63 -4.51
C ILE A 241 6.18 9.34 -3.01
N PHE A 242 5.91 10.36 -2.17
CA PHE A 242 5.84 10.20 -0.73
C PHE A 242 4.79 9.17 -0.32
N ILE A 243 3.52 9.35 -0.72
CA ILE A 243 2.41 8.48 -0.33
C ILE A 243 2.68 7.03 -0.77
N ARG A 244 3.13 6.81 -2.01
CA ARG A 244 3.48 5.47 -2.51
C ARG A 244 4.51 4.79 -1.61
N SER A 245 5.63 5.44 -1.33
CA SER A 245 6.69 4.86 -0.51
C SER A 245 6.28 4.74 0.97
N PHE A 246 5.48 5.67 1.48
CA PHE A 246 4.96 5.63 2.84
C PHE A 246 4.01 4.45 3.06
N VAL A 247 3.09 4.22 2.12
CA VAL A 247 2.17 3.06 2.16
C VAL A 247 2.94 1.76 2.04
N SER A 248 3.85 1.64 1.05
CA SER A 248 4.56 0.39 0.78
C SER A 248 5.60 0.04 1.84
N ASP A 249 6.31 1.01 2.38
CA ASP A 249 7.45 0.74 3.26
C ASP A 249 7.13 0.94 4.75
N ILE A 250 6.32 1.93 5.10
CA ILE A 250 6.02 2.24 6.51
C ILE A 250 4.73 1.57 6.97
N LEU A 251 3.62 1.75 6.25
CA LEU A 251 2.32 1.21 6.71
C LEU A 251 2.22 -0.32 6.59
N THR A 252 3.06 -0.96 5.80
CA THR A 252 3.17 -2.43 5.75
C THR A 252 4.16 -3.02 6.76
N LEU A 253 4.72 -2.20 7.67
CA LEU A 253 5.58 -2.70 8.75
C LEU A 253 4.82 -3.62 9.70
N PRO A 254 5.34 -4.84 9.96
CA PRO A 254 4.77 -5.71 10.98
C PRO A 254 4.79 -5.04 12.35
N HIS A 255 3.64 -4.93 12.98
CA HIS A 255 3.51 -4.39 14.35
C HIS A 255 4.07 -2.98 14.53
N LEU A 256 3.88 -2.09 13.57
CA LEU A 256 4.43 -0.71 13.57
C LEU A 256 4.27 -0.03 14.95
N PHE A 257 3.05 -0.03 15.51
CA PHE A 257 2.75 0.68 16.76
C PHE A 257 3.30 0.02 18.03
N TYR A 258 3.76 -1.22 17.94
CA TYR A 258 4.49 -1.87 19.04
C TYR A 258 5.99 -1.59 18.97
N ARG A 259 6.48 -1.16 17.80
CA ARG A 259 7.90 -0.89 17.53
C ARG A 259 8.29 0.59 17.68
N VAL A 260 7.30 1.46 17.83
CA VAL A 260 7.55 2.92 18.00
C VAL A 260 7.08 3.39 19.38
N PRO A 261 7.68 4.46 19.95
CA PRO A 261 7.26 5.06 21.20
C PRO A 261 5.80 5.55 21.16
N ILE A 262 5.17 5.69 22.33
CA ILE A 262 3.78 6.18 22.42
C ILE A 262 3.66 7.62 21.91
N SER A 263 4.68 8.46 22.16
CA SER A 263 4.78 9.81 21.60
C SER A 263 4.70 9.83 20.08
N SER A 264 5.41 8.90 19.45
CA SER A 264 5.41 8.73 17.98
C SER A 264 4.05 8.25 17.44
N VAL A 265 3.32 7.42 18.19
CA VAL A 265 1.96 7.00 17.80
C VAL A 265 1.01 8.20 17.73
N SER A 266 1.13 9.13 18.67
CA SER A 266 0.33 10.36 18.67
C SER A 266 0.71 11.27 17.50
N LEU A 267 1.99 11.35 17.15
CA LEU A 267 2.48 12.09 15.99
C LEU A 267 1.94 11.47 14.69
N PHE A 268 1.97 10.16 14.54
CA PHE A 268 1.34 9.47 13.42
C PHE A 268 -0.15 9.80 13.30
N ALA A 269 -0.88 9.73 14.40
CA ALA A 269 -2.32 9.98 14.40
C ALA A 269 -2.66 11.43 14.02
N SER A 270 -1.90 12.41 14.47
CA SER A 270 -2.15 13.84 14.18
C SER A 270 -1.75 14.23 12.75
N SER A 271 -0.65 13.67 12.24
CA SER A 271 -0.07 14.04 10.93
C SER A 271 -0.45 13.07 9.80
N PHE A 272 -1.27 12.05 10.06
CA PHE A 272 -1.56 11.00 9.10
C PHE A 272 -2.33 11.53 7.88
N PRO A 273 -1.81 11.39 6.65
CA PRO A 273 -2.44 11.89 5.44
C PRO A 273 -3.54 10.94 4.97
N LEU A 274 -4.62 10.84 5.77
CA LEU A 274 -5.67 9.84 5.59
C LEU A 274 -6.29 9.91 4.21
N LEU A 275 -6.64 11.10 3.73
CA LEU A 275 -7.26 11.30 2.42
C LEU A 275 -6.37 10.80 1.28
N ASP A 276 -5.10 11.19 1.27
CA ASP A 276 -4.16 10.77 0.21
C ASP A 276 -3.96 9.25 0.19
N ILE A 277 -3.87 8.64 1.39
CA ILE A 277 -3.73 7.19 1.51
C ILE A 277 -4.99 6.49 1.02
N MET A 278 -6.17 7.00 1.38
CA MET A 278 -7.46 6.46 0.93
C MET A 278 -7.54 6.46 -0.61
N ILE A 279 -7.25 7.60 -1.23
CA ILE A 279 -7.25 7.74 -2.69
C ILE A 279 -6.23 6.77 -3.33
N HIS A 280 -5.02 6.70 -2.77
CA HIS A 280 -3.98 5.81 -3.29
C HIS A 280 -4.36 4.32 -3.19
N VAL A 281 -4.91 3.88 -2.07
CA VAL A 281 -5.36 2.49 -1.87
C VAL A 281 -6.50 2.14 -2.83
N GLN A 282 -7.45 3.05 -3.05
CA GLN A 282 -8.54 2.86 -4.01
C GLN A 282 -8.02 2.75 -5.44
N ALA A 283 -7.08 3.62 -5.84
CA ALA A 283 -6.46 3.57 -7.16
C ALA A 283 -5.71 2.25 -7.39
N LEU A 284 -4.97 1.74 -6.38
CA LEU A 284 -4.32 0.44 -6.44
C LEU A 284 -5.34 -0.70 -6.57
N GLY A 285 -6.45 -0.67 -5.82
CA GLY A 285 -7.53 -1.66 -5.92
C GLY A 285 -8.12 -1.69 -7.32
N ALA A 286 -8.53 -0.55 -7.85
CA ALA A 286 -9.11 -0.45 -9.19
C ALA A 286 -8.14 -0.92 -10.30
N TYR A 287 -6.87 -0.62 -10.19
CA TYR A 287 -5.85 -1.07 -11.15
C TYR A 287 -5.72 -2.61 -11.17
N TYR A 288 -5.78 -3.26 -10.01
CA TYR A 288 -5.63 -4.72 -9.92
C TYR A 288 -6.87 -5.48 -10.35
N ASP A 289 -8.07 -4.93 -10.20
CA ASP A 289 -9.30 -5.51 -10.74
C ASP A 289 -9.25 -5.63 -12.28
N VAL A 290 -8.52 -4.72 -12.94
CA VAL A 290 -8.36 -4.70 -14.41
C VAL A 290 -7.23 -5.62 -14.89
N VAL A 291 -6.16 -5.80 -14.12
CA VAL A 291 -4.90 -6.44 -14.56
C VAL A 291 -4.70 -7.83 -13.95
N SER A 292 -5.71 -8.48 -13.37
CA SER A 292 -5.60 -9.74 -12.62
C SER A 292 -4.83 -10.86 -13.34
N GLY A 293 -3.49 -10.74 -13.36
CA GLY A 293 -2.54 -11.76 -13.75
C GLY A 293 -1.67 -12.16 -12.55
N ASP A 294 -1.68 -13.44 -12.21
CA ASP A 294 -1.21 -14.02 -10.94
C ASP A 294 0.22 -13.69 -10.47
N SER A 295 1.10 -13.19 -11.32
CA SER A 295 2.52 -13.01 -10.98
C SER A 295 2.89 -11.70 -10.29
N VAL A 296 2.01 -10.69 -10.31
CA VAL A 296 2.27 -9.33 -9.77
C VAL A 296 1.74 -9.16 -8.35
N LEU A 297 0.86 -10.06 -7.91
CA LEU A 297 0.13 -9.97 -6.63
C LEU A 297 1.04 -10.06 -5.39
N ALA A 298 2.13 -10.80 -5.46
CA ALA A 298 2.97 -11.11 -4.29
C ALA A 298 3.66 -9.89 -3.63
N HIS A 299 3.76 -8.75 -4.32
CA HIS A 299 4.46 -7.54 -3.85
C HIS A 299 3.56 -6.32 -3.70
N ASN A 300 2.24 -6.48 -3.87
CA ASN A 300 1.32 -5.36 -3.74
C ASN A 300 1.01 -5.05 -2.26
N PRO A 301 1.19 -3.81 -1.79
CA PRO A 301 0.93 -3.42 -0.41
C PRO A 301 -0.51 -3.67 0.03
N ILE A 302 -1.51 -3.60 -0.85
CA ILE A 302 -2.93 -3.82 -0.48
C ILE A 302 -3.23 -5.26 -0.05
N HIS A 303 -2.40 -6.24 -0.45
CA HIS A 303 -2.51 -7.63 0.00
C HIS A 303 -1.81 -7.88 1.35
N SER A 304 -1.27 -6.85 1.98
CA SER A 304 -0.62 -6.96 3.28
C SER A 304 -1.61 -6.82 4.44
N PRO A 305 -1.81 -7.84 5.28
CA PRO A 305 -2.63 -7.73 6.48
C PRO A 305 -2.10 -6.68 7.47
N PHE A 306 -0.79 -6.41 7.46
CA PHE A 306 -0.20 -5.34 8.26
C PHE A 306 -0.69 -3.96 7.85
N LEU A 307 -0.92 -3.72 6.56
CA LEU A 307 -1.46 -2.45 6.07
C LEU A 307 -2.83 -2.17 6.70
N LEU A 308 -3.76 -3.13 6.62
CA LEU A 308 -5.09 -3.01 7.22
C LEU A 308 -5.01 -2.79 8.73
N GLY A 309 -4.23 -3.61 9.45
CA GLY A 309 -4.07 -3.51 10.90
C GLY A 309 -3.49 -2.17 11.36
N ASN A 310 -2.48 -1.66 10.67
CA ASN A 310 -1.85 -0.38 11.00
C ASN A 310 -2.78 0.80 10.68
N ILE A 311 -3.47 0.79 9.54
CA ILE A 311 -4.46 1.82 9.19
C ILE A 311 -5.58 1.85 10.23
N LEU A 312 -6.14 0.70 10.62
CA LEU A 312 -7.17 0.62 11.64
C LEU A 312 -6.71 1.19 12.98
N THR A 313 -5.48 0.90 13.39
CA THR A 313 -4.93 1.43 14.65
C THR A 313 -4.85 2.96 14.67
N ILE A 314 -4.58 3.60 13.54
CA ILE A 314 -4.52 5.06 13.42
C ILE A 314 -5.92 5.65 13.23
N ALA A 315 -6.65 5.13 12.26
CA ALA A 315 -7.86 5.75 11.77
C ALA A 315 -9.05 5.56 12.72
N SER A 316 -9.10 4.46 13.50
CA SER A 316 -10.12 4.27 14.54
C SER A 316 -10.12 5.38 15.59
N ARG A 317 -8.98 6.02 15.81
CA ARG A 317 -8.85 7.19 16.72
C ARG A 317 -9.38 8.48 16.08
N ARG A 318 -9.40 8.56 14.76
CA ARG A 318 -9.76 9.79 14.03
C ARG A 318 -11.19 9.81 13.50
N ILE A 319 -11.86 8.67 13.39
CA ILE A 319 -13.18 8.58 12.77
C ILE A 319 -14.20 9.55 13.41
N ASN A 320 -14.20 9.68 14.73
CA ASN A 320 -15.09 10.57 15.45
C ASN A 320 -14.78 12.08 15.23
N THR A 321 -13.59 12.40 14.76
CA THR A 321 -13.12 13.77 14.50
C THR A 321 -13.24 14.17 13.04
N MET A 322 -13.66 13.26 12.14
CA MET A 322 -13.89 13.56 10.73
C MET A 322 -15.03 14.58 10.60
N GLN A 323 -14.77 15.65 9.87
CA GLN A 323 -15.71 16.77 9.71
C GLN A 323 -16.38 16.78 8.33
N SER A 324 -15.90 15.98 7.38
CA SER A 324 -16.40 15.89 6.02
C SER A 324 -17.03 14.54 5.73
N GLY A 325 -18.21 14.53 5.12
CA GLY A 325 -18.83 13.29 4.61
C GLY A 325 -17.99 12.61 3.53
N THR A 326 -17.22 13.36 2.77
CA THR A 326 -16.29 12.84 1.76
C THR A 326 -15.16 12.04 2.41
N ASP A 327 -14.58 12.52 3.52
CA ASP A 327 -13.53 11.80 4.24
C ASP A 327 -14.04 10.47 4.80
N VAL A 328 -15.29 10.48 5.32
CA VAL A 328 -15.94 9.26 5.79
C VAL A 328 -16.17 8.27 4.65
N CYS A 329 -16.63 8.74 3.48
CA CYS A 329 -16.78 7.90 2.29
C CYS A 329 -15.46 7.25 1.89
N HIS A 330 -14.41 8.03 1.75
CA HIS A 330 -13.09 7.51 1.39
C HIS A 330 -12.57 6.50 2.41
N TYR A 331 -12.74 6.79 3.71
CA TYR A 331 -12.36 5.85 4.77
C TYR A 331 -13.06 4.50 4.63
N LEU A 332 -14.38 4.51 4.47
CA LEU A 332 -15.18 3.29 4.34
C LEU A 332 -14.85 2.51 3.05
N GLN A 333 -14.69 3.21 1.95
CA GLN A 333 -14.28 2.61 0.66
C GLN A 333 -12.87 2.02 0.75
N MET A 334 -11.93 2.71 1.39
CA MET A 334 -10.58 2.18 1.63
C MET A 334 -10.62 0.87 2.42
N LEU A 335 -11.39 0.83 3.52
CA LEU A 335 -11.53 -0.39 4.32
C LEU A 335 -12.17 -1.52 3.52
N ALA A 336 -13.17 -1.23 2.69
CA ALA A 336 -13.78 -2.23 1.81
C ALA A 336 -12.75 -2.76 0.79
N THR A 337 -11.99 -1.89 0.16
CA THR A 337 -10.93 -2.27 -0.80
C THR A 337 -9.88 -3.17 -0.16
N LEU A 338 -9.40 -2.80 1.03
CA LEU A 338 -8.39 -3.59 1.74
C LEU A 338 -8.93 -4.96 2.18
N GLN A 339 -10.18 -5.05 2.64
CA GLN A 339 -10.81 -6.33 2.99
C GLN A 339 -10.96 -7.25 1.77
N ASN A 340 -11.42 -6.71 0.65
CA ASN A 340 -11.60 -7.49 -0.58
C ASN A 340 -10.27 -7.96 -1.19
N ALA A 341 -9.18 -7.22 -0.96
CA ALA A 341 -7.86 -7.59 -1.44
C ALA A 341 -7.19 -8.71 -0.61
N LEU A 342 -7.63 -8.92 0.63
CA LEU A 342 -7.08 -9.94 1.52
C LEU A 342 -7.81 -11.28 1.34
N PRO A 343 -7.09 -12.41 1.46
CA PRO A 343 -7.73 -13.72 1.44
C PRO A 343 -8.63 -13.90 2.67
N THR A 344 -9.76 -14.58 2.52
CA THR A 344 -10.74 -14.82 3.59
C THR A 344 -10.12 -15.53 4.81
N THR A 345 -9.08 -16.35 4.59
CA THR A 345 -8.28 -16.97 5.65
C THR A 345 -7.64 -15.98 6.62
N THR A 346 -7.42 -14.72 6.20
CA THR A 346 -6.91 -13.65 7.08
C THR A 346 -7.87 -13.34 8.24
N PHE A 347 -9.16 -13.51 8.01
CA PHE A 347 -10.22 -13.14 8.94
C PHE A 347 -10.71 -14.32 9.80
N ASP A 348 -10.31 -15.55 9.49
CA ASP A 348 -10.72 -16.75 10.20
C ASP A 348 -9.66 -17.15 11.25
N ASP A 349 -10.09 -17.25 12.51
CA ASP A 349 -9.22 -17.60 13.64
C ASP A 349 -8.61 -19.00 13.54
N HIS A 350 -9.24 -19.92 12.80
CA HIS A 350 -8.80 -21.31 12.69
C HIS A 350 -7.82 -21.55 11.54
N THR A 351 -7.90 -20.74 10.49
CA THR A 351 -7.11 -20.94 9.27
C THR A 351 -6.08 -19.84 9.01
N THR A 352 -6.09 -18.80 9.83
CA THR A 352 -5.22 -17.63 9.61
C THR A 352 -3.74 -17.97 9.79
N THR A 353 -2.93 -17.49 8.86
CA THR A 353 -1.46 -17.48 8.96
C THR A 353 -0.92 -16.17 9.50
N VAL A 354 -1.81 -15.22 9.82
CA VAL A 354 -1.46 -13.90 10.34
C VAL A 354 -1.10 -14.03 11.83
N ASP A 355 -0.08 -13.31 12.23
CA ASP A 355 0.33 -13.32 13.63
C ASP A 355 -0.77 -12.77 14.56
N PRO A 356 -0.84 -13.22 15.83
CA PRO A 356 -1.93 -12.88 16.76
C PRO A 356 -2.06 -11.37 17.03
N ARG A 357 -0.97 -10.61 16.99
CA ARG A 357 -1.01 -9.15 17.24
C ARG A 357 -1.66 -8.40 16.08
N THR A 358 -1.26 -8.75 14.86
CA THR A 358 -1.88 -8.18 13.65
C THR A 358 -3.33 -8.61 13.53
N LYS A 359 -3.65 -9.87 13.84
CA LYS A 359 -5.03 -10.36 13.87
C LYS A 359 -5.88 -9.53 14.83
N LYS A 360 -5.40 -9.30 16.04
CA LYS A 360 -6.08 -8.43 17.02
C LYS A 360 -6.29 -7.00 16.51
N GLN A 361 -5.35 -6.45 15.75
CA GLN A 361 -5.54 -5.13 15.12
C GLN A 361 -6.64 -5.17 14.05
N ILE A 362 -6.68 -6.23 13.24
CA ILE A 362 -7.71 -6.42 12.22
C ILE A 362 -9.08 -6.64 12.87
N ASP A 363 -9.16 -7.40 13.95
CA ASP A 363 -10.42 -7.67 14.68
C ASP A 363 -11.06 -6.40 15.26
N ASN A 364 -10.28 -5.34 15.48
CA ASN A 364 -10.83 -4.04 15.83
C ASN A 364 -11.80 -3.48 14.77
N LEU A 365 -11.73 -3.93 13.53
CA LEU A 365 -12.63 -3.50 12.46
C LEU A 365 -14.08 -3.85 12.77
N ILE A 366 -14.33 -5.03 13.35
CA ILE A 366 -15.67 -5.50 13.73
C ILE A 366 -15.98 -5.26 15.21
N SER A 367 -15.10 -4.61 15.96
CA SER A 367 -15.35 -4.29 17.35
C SER A 367 -16.58 -3.39 17.49
N ASP A 368 -17.37 -3.63 18.55
CA ASP A 368 -18.58 -2.84 18.84
C ASP A 368 -18.28 -1.33 18.88
N GLN A 369 -17.15 -0.94 19.47
CA GLN A 369 -16.71 0.45 19.53
C GLN A 369 -16.47 1.05 18.14
N HIS A 370 -15.77 0.33 17.25
CA HIS A 370 -15.49 0.82 15.90
C HIS A 370 -16.76 0.91 15.06
N ILE A 371 -17.61 -0.13 15.11
CA ILE A 371 -18.88 -0.15 14.38
C ILE A 371 -19.79 0.98 14.82
N ARG A 372 -19.93 1.22 16.14
CA ARG A 372 -20.69 2.37 16.65
C ARG A 372 -20.11 3.70 16.17
N SER A 373 -18.81 3.87 16.19
CA SER A 373 -18.16 5.09 15.70
C SER A 373 -18.40 5.29 14.21
N VAL A 374 -18.30 4.23 13.40
CA VAL A 374 -18.60 4.25 11.96
C VAL A 374 -20.04 4.68 11.72
N LEU A 375 -21.01 4.05 12.40
CA LEU A 375 -22.43 4.35 12.24
C LEU A 375 -22.76 5.78 12.69
N ALA A 376 -22.29 6.18 13.87
CA ALA A 376 -22.54 7.53 14.41
C ALA A 376 -21.96 8.63 13.50
N THR A 377 -20.79 8.40 12.93
CA THR A 377 -20.18 9.36 12.01
C THR A 377 -20.88 9.36 10.66
N SER A 378 -21.25 8.18 10.15
CA SER A 378 -21.98 8.06 8.87
C SER A 378 -23.37 8.70 8.93
N THR A 379 -24.07 8.65 10.08
CA THR A 379 -25.38 9.31 10.24
C THR A 379 -25.32 10.81 10.22
N ARG A 380 -24.22 11.41 10.68
CA ARG A 380 -23.99 12.85 10.56
C ARG A 380 -24.06 13.35 9.12
N PHE A 381 -23.65 12.52 8.17
CA PHE A 381 -23.54 12.83 6.74
C PHE A 381 -24.41 11.91 5.87
N ALA A 382 -25.56 11.49 6.38
CA ALA A 382 -26.35 10.35 5.90
C ALA A 382 -26.53 10.25 4.38
N HIS A 383 -26.75 11.36 3.68
CA HIS A 383 -26.98 11.30 2.23
C HIS A 383 -25.74 10.95 1.41
N SER A 384 -24.58 11.47 1.77
CA SER A 384 -23.33 11.24 1.03
C SER A 384 -22.64 9.94 1.40
N THR A 385 -22.78 9.47 2.64
CA THR A 385 -22.00 8.34 3.18
C THR A 385 -22.68 6.98 3.05
N ARG A 386 -23.99 6.93 2.84
CA ARG A 386 -24.76 5.66 2.79
C ARG A 386 -24.20 4.64 1.78
N PRO A 387 -23.91 4.99 0.52
CA PRO A 387 -23.36 4.00 -0.42
C PRO A 387 -22.03 3.42 0.05
N ALA A 388 -21.14 4.26 0.56
CA ALA A 388 -19.84 3.84 1.06
C ALA A 388 -19.98 2.95 2.32
N LEU A 389 -20.90 3.29 3.23
CA LEU A 389 -21.23 2.48 4.39
C LEU A 389 -21.70 1.08 3.97
N CYS A 390 -22.62 0.99 3.01
CA CYS A 390 -23.11 -0.29 2.55
C CYS A 390 -22.03 -1.12 1.84
N THR A 391 -21.18 -0.49 1.03
CA THR A 391 -20.03 -1.16 0.42
C THR A 391 -19.08 -1.73 1.49
N PHE A 392 -18.80 -0.96 2.53
CA PHE A 392 -18.00 -1.43 3.68
C PHE A 392 -18.67 -2.61 4.40
N LEU A 393 -19.96 -2.52 4.70
CA LEU A 393 -20.70 -3.59 5.38
C LEU A 393 -20.73 -4.88 4.58
N ILE A 394 -20.99 -4.80 3.27
CA ILE A 394 -20.97 -5.97 2.38
C ILE A 394 -19.57 -6.58 2.32
N ALA A 395 -18.53 -5.78 2.13
CA ALA A 395 -17.14 -6.28 2.14
C ALA A 395 -16.84 -7.02 3.45
N THR A 396 -17.24 -6.44 4.61
CA THR A 396 -17.06 -7.08 5.91
C THR A 396 -17.86 -8.37 6.02
N LEU A 397 -19.13 -8.38 5.65
CA LEU A 397 -19.97 -9.57 5.68
C LEU A 397 -19.49 -10.69 4.75
N CYS A 398 -18.85 -10.35 3.64
CA CYS A 398 -18.28 -11.35 2.71
C CYS A 398 -16.92 -11.88 3.17
N ALA A 399 -16.07 -11.04 3.76
CA ALA A 399 -14.72 -11.41 4.16
C ALA A 399 -14.66 -12.25 5.44
N TRP A 400 -15.54 -11.99 6.40
CA TRP A 400 -15.50 -12.62 7.73
C TRP A 400 -16.28 -13.94 7.79
N PRO A 401 -15.88 -14.90 8.67
CA PRO A 401 -16.58 -16.17 8.85
C PRO A 401 -17.99 -16.00 9.38
N VAL A 402 -18.85 -16.97 9.12
CA VAL A 402 -20.29 -16.92 9.47
C VAL A 402 -20.50 -16.67 10.97
N SER A 403 -19.72 -17.33 11.83
CA SER A 403 -19.81 -17.15 13.29
C SER A 403 -19.62 -15.69 13.76
N VAL A 404 -18.75 -14.97 13.07
CA VAL A 404 -18.44 -13.56 13.38
C VAL A 404 -19.47 -12.62 12.75
N ARG A 405 -20.03 -12.98 11.59
CA ARG A 405 -21.10 -12.20 10.91
C ARG A 405 -22.31 -11.99 11.81
N ASP A 406 -22.72 -13.01 12.56
CA ASP A 406 -23.85 -12.91 13.46
C ASP A 406 -23.61 -11.87 14.58
N THR A 407 -22.41 -11.84 15.15
CA THR A 407 -22.03 -10.83 16.13
C THR A 407 -22.04 -9.42 15.52
N LEU A 408 -21.49 -9.26 14.32
CA LEU A 408 -21.53 -7.98 13.59
C LEU A 408 -22.96 -7.52 13.31
N LEU A 409 -23.83 -8.41 12.84
CA LEU A 409 -25.23 -8.10 12.55
C LEU A 409 -25.99 -7.68 13.82
N ILE A 410 -25.73 -8.34 14.94
CA ILE A 410 -26.27 -7.94 16.24
C ILE A 410 -25.77 -6.55 16.64
N SER A 411 -24.47 -6.28 16.53
CA SER A 411 -23.90 -4.96 16.82
C SER A 411 -24.50 -3.87 15.93
N LEU A 412 -24.77 -4.15 14.65
CA LEU A 412 -25.43 -3.23 13.73
C LEU A 412 -26.89 -2.92 14.12
N LEU A 413 -27.61 -3.92 14.64
CA LEU A 413 -29.00 -3.73 15.09
C LEU A 413 -29.12 -2.82 16.31
N TYR A 414 -28.13 -2.87 17.21
CA TYR A 414 -28.15 -2.14 18.47
C TYR A 414 -27.30 -0.86 18.48
N ALA A 415 -26.39 -0.69 17.53
CA ALA A 415 -25.44 0.42 17.53
C ALA A 415 -26.07 1.79 17.20
N TYR A 416 -27.28 1.80 16.66
CA TYR A 416 -28.03 3.01 16.32
C TYR A 416 -28.78 3.64 17.51
N ASP A 417 -28.52 3.16 18.73
CA ASP A 417 -29.16 3.64 19.92
C ASP A 417 -28.61 5.01 20.31
N LYS A 418 -29.42 6.07 20.20
CA LYS A 418 -29.10 7.37 20.77
C LYS A 418 -29.12 7.26 22.28
N GLU A 419 -28.09 7.73 22.95
CA GLU A 419 -28.02 7.82 24.41
C GLU A 419 -29.36 8.38 24.97
N GLY A 420 -30.05 7.59 25.80
CA GLY A 420 -31.27 8.00 26.50
C GLY A 420 -32.58 7.47 25.95
N SER A 421 -32.61 6.75 24.85
CA SER A 421 -33.82 6.10 24.32
C SER A 421 -33.93 4.66 24.82
N THR A 422 -35.11 4.27 25.30
CA THR A 422 -35.37 2.91 25.78
C THR A 422 -35.03 1.89 24.68
N ARG A 423 -34.23 0.89 25.01
CA ARG A 423 -33.71 -0.18 24.11
C ARG A 423 -34.73 -0.78 23.14
N SER A 424 -36.01 -0.67 23.44
CA SER A 424 -37.11 -1.29 22.68
C SER A 424 -37.45 -0.57 21.36
N MET A 425 -37.07 0.70 21.21
CA MET A 425 -37.55 1.52 20.07
C MET A 425 -36.63 1.60 18.85
N GLN A 426 -35.43 1.00 18.86
CA GLN A 426 -34.43 1.31 17.88
C GLN A 426 -33.86 0.10 17.08
N ILE A 427 -34.32 -1.11 17.38
CA ILE A 427 -33.97 -2.29 16.57
C ILE A 427 -34.36 -2.03 15.12
N GLY A 428 -33.40 -2.15 14.23
CA GLY A 428 -33.64 -2.01 12.80
C GLY A 428 -33.72 -0.57 12.29
N SER A 429 -33.28 0.43 13.03
CA SER A 429 -33.22 1.83 12.54
C SER A 429 -32.40 1.98 11.25
N LEU A 430 -31.31 1.23 11.12
CA LEU A 430 -30.53 1.17 9.88
C LEU A 430 -31.37 0.65 8.69
N VAL A 431 -32.17 -0.42 8.90
CA VAL A 431 -33.09 -0.96 7.89
C VAL A 431 -34.10 0.11 7.45
N ARG A 432 -34.71 0.79 8.43
CA ARG A 432 -35.69 1.86 8.17
C ARG A 432 -35.08 3.01 7.39
N GLU A 433 -33.86 3.43 7.76
CA GLU A 433 -33.15 4.50 7.04
C GLU A 433 -32.76 4.10 5.62
N LEU A 434 -32.23 2.89 5.43
CA LEU A 434 -31.90 2.37 4.11
C LEU A 434 -33.15 2.29 3.23
N TRP A 435 -34.26 1.71 3.76
CA TRP A 435 -35.49 1.56 3.03
C TRP A 435 -36.12 2.91 2.65
N ARG A 436 -36.42 3.76 3.64
CA ARG A 436 -37.13 5.03 3.42
C ARG A 436 -36.26 6.10 2.80
N GLY A 437 -35.01 6.15 3.21
CA GLY A 437 -34.10 7.20 2.75
C GLY A 437 -33.56 6.97 1.35
N TRP A 438 -33.51 5.73 0.88
CA TRP A 438 -32.86 5.41 -0.39
C TRP A 438 -33.62 4.42 -1.26
N ILE A 439 -33.83 3.17 -0.78
CA ILE A 439 -34.30 2.06 -1.60
C ILE A 439 -35.68 2.33 -2.17
N ARG A 440 -36.61 2.83 -1.37
CA ARG A 440 -38.00 3.14 -1.78
C ARG A 440 -38.07 4.11 -2.96
N SER A 441 -37.15 5.04 -3.06
CA SER A 441 -37.08 6.05 -4.12
C SER A 441 -36.08 5.69 -5.22
N SER A 442 -35.34 4.59 -5.09
CA SER A 442 -34.31 4.20 -6.05
C SER A 442 -34.89 3.88 -7.42
N PHE A 443 -34.07 4.04 -8.45
CA PHE A 443 -34.43 3.66 -9.80
C PHE A 443 -34.67 2.15 -9.92
N LEU A 444 -33.91 1.34 -9.17
CA LEU A 444 -34.08 -0.10 -9.08
C LEU A 444 -35.51 -0.44 -8.63
N THR A 445 -35.99 0.13 -7.51
CA THR A 445 -37.34 -0.09 -7.00
C THR A 445 -38.39 0.32 -8.00
N ARG A 446 -38.21 1.46 -8.67
CA ARG A 446 -39.14 1.92 -9.71
C ARG A 446 -39.20 0.98 -10.90
N LYS A 447 -38.04 0.45 -11.37
CA LYS A 447 -38.01 -0.53 -12.45
C LYS A 447 -38.61 -1.88 -12.05
N MET A 448 -38.35 -2.35 -10.82
CA MET A 448 -38.87 -3.63 -10.33
C MET A 448 -40.38 -3.58 -9.97
N ALA A 449 -40.91 -2.41 -9.67
CA ALA A 449 -42.31 -2.18 -9.39
C ALA A 449 -43.19 -1.98 -10.65
N VAL A 450 -42.60 -2.14 -11.84
CA VAL A 450 -43.33 -1.97 -13.10
C VAL A 450 -44.43 -3.03 -13.21
N LYS A 451 -45.60 -2.52 -13.42
CA LYS A 451 -46.93 -3.09 -13.45
C LYS A 451 -47.02 -4.51 -14.03
N GLU A 452 -47.83 -5.34 -13.37
CA GLU A 452 -48.21 -6.71 -13.70
C GLU A 452 -48.74 -6.95 -15.12
N GLN A 453 -48.85 -5.93 -15.96
CA GLN A 453 -49.49 -5.99 -17.28
C GLN A 453 -48.62 -6.60 -18.38
N ASN A 454 -47.30 -6.74 -18.21
CA ASN A 454 -46.46 -7.37 -19.25
C ASN A 454 -45.23 -8.07 -18.61
N PRO A 455 -45.35 -9.39 -18.32
CA PRO A 455 -44.27 -10.15 -17.69
C PRO A 455 -42.96 -10.18 -18.50
N GLY A 456 -43.03 -10.16 -19.83
CA GLY A 456 -41.82 -10.13 -20.68
C GLY A 456 -41.02 -8.84 -20.58
N ALA A 457 -41.70 -7.71 -20.48
CA ALA A 457 -41.01 -6.41 -20.27
C ALA A 457 -40.32 -6.33 -18.90
N ASN A 458 -40.87 -7.01 -17.89
CA ASN A 458 -40.26 -7.06 -16.56
C ASN A 458 -38.96 -7.88 -16.56
N VAL A 459 -38.87 -8.96 -17.33
CA VAL A 459 -37.65 -9.77 -17.46
C VAL A 459 -36.52 -8.97 -18.11
N VAL A 460 -36.80 -8.24 -19.17
CA VAL A 460 -35.80 -7.38 -19.85
C VAL A 460 -35.33 -6.26 -18.93
N ALA A 461 -36.25 -5.59 -18.25
CA ALA A 461 -35.92 -4.51 -17.32
C ALA A 461 -35.09 -5.01 -16.14
N MET A 462 -35.34 -6.23 -15.66
CA MET A 462 -34.58 -6.84 -14.57
C MET A 462 -33.18 -7.26 -15.04
N ARG A 463 -33.06 -7.84 -16.25
CA ARG A 463 -31.74 -8.17 -16.83
C ARG A 463 -30.89 -6.90 -16.97
N ASP A 464 -31.45 -5.83 -17.50
CA ASP A 464 -30.76 -4.54 -17.60
C ASP A 464 -30.33 -4.03 -16.20
N ALA A 465 -31.20 -4.14 -15.21
CA ALA A 465 -30.88 -3.73 -13.84
C ALA A 465 -29.76 -4.57 -13.21
N LEU A 466 -29.67 -5.87 -13.48
CA LEU A 466 -28.65 -6.76 -12.94
C LEU A 466 -27.28 -6.62 -13.66
N THR A 467 -27.31 -6.36 -14.96
CA THR A 467 -26.08 -6.31 -15.77
C THR A 467 -25.47 -4.90 -15.86
N ASN A 468 -26.25 -3.87 -15.63
CA ASN A 468 -25.81 -2.49 -15.77
C ASN A 468 -25.12 -1.99 -14.50
N THR A 469 -23.83 -1.69 -14.62
CA THR A 469 -22.99 -1.15 -13.53
C THR A 469 -23.50 0.13 -12.89
N ALA A 470 -24.35 0.90 -13.61
CA ALA A 470 -24.99 2.10 -13.06
C ALA A 470 -25.88 1.80 -11.83
N TYR A 471 -26.38 0.58 -11.70
CA TYR A 471 -27.22 0.16 -10.55
C TYR A 471 -26.43 -0.57 -9.46
N ALA A 472 -25.12 -0.71 -9.58
CA ALA A 472 -24.31 -1.45 -8.60
C ALA A 472 -24.46 -0.92 -7.17
N GLN A 473 -24.54 0.40 -7.01
CA GLN A 473 -24.76 1.03 -5.69
C GLN A 473 -26.15 0.71 -5.14
N ASP A 474 -27.19 0.77 -5.96
CA ASP A 474 -28.56 0.45 -5.54
C ASP A 474 -28.66 -1.03 -5.10
N TRP A 475 -28.00 -1.94 -5.82
CA TRP A 475 -27.90 -3.34 -5.43
C TRP A 475 -27.17 -3.55 -4.11
N THR A 476 -26.07 -2.88 -3.90
CA THR A 476 -25.31 -2.96 -2.64
C THR A 476 -26.16 -2.51 -1.45
N LEU A 477 -26.90 -1.41 -1.61
CA LEU A 477 -27.82 -0.88 -0.60
C LEU A 477 -28.95 -1.87 -0.30
N PHE A 478 -29.57 -2.40 -1.35
CA PHE A 478 -30.67 -3.35 -1.25
C PHE A 478 -30.24 -4.65 -0.56
N LEU A 479 -29.12 -5.23 -0.95
CA LEU A 479 -28.57 -6.45 -0.34
C LEU A 479 -28.22 -6.23 1.13
N THR A 480 -27.54 -5.11 1.46
CA THR A 480 -27.24 -4.76 2.86
C THR A 480 -28.50 -4.69 3.70
N MET A 481 -29.52 -3.99 3.19
CA MET A 481 -30.80 -3.90 3.88
C MET A 481 -31.45 -5.27 4.09
N CYS A 482 -31.50 -6.12 3.05
CA CYS A 482 -32.07 -7.45 3.14
C CYS A 482 -31.35 -8.36 4.15
N ILE A 483 -30.00 -8.31 4.20
CA ILE A 483 -29.21 -9.08 5.16
C ILE A 483 -29.48 -8.62 6.59
N VAL A 484 -29.43 -7.31 6.84
CA VAL A 484 -29.69 -6.76 8.18
C VAL A 484 -31.15 -6.97 8.60
N TYR A 485 -32.09 -6.80 7.68
CA TYR A 485 -33.51 -7.05 7.95
C TYR A 485 -33.82 -8.54 8.22
N GLY A 486 -33.23 -9.44 7.44
CA GLY A 486 -33.32 -10.89 7.70
C GLY A 486 -32.87 -11.24 9.12
N ARG A 487 -31.81 -10.58 9.62
CA ARG A 487 -31.39 -10.76 11.02
C ARG A 487 -32.36 -10.15 12.03
N CYS A 488 -32.97 -9.00 11.73
CA CYS A 488 -34.07 -8.46 12.55
C CYS A 488 -35.21 -9.48 12.71
N LEU A 489 -35.63 -10.12 11.61
CA LEU A 489 -36.72 -11.10 11.62
C LEU A 489 -36.38 -12.33 12.48
N VAL A 490 -35.12 -12.75 12.53
CA VAL A 490 -34.72 -13.88 13.39
C VAL A 490 -34.72 -13.52 14.87
N ILE A 491 -34.48 -12.25 15.21
CA ILE A 491 -34.42 -11.79 16.62
C ILE A 491 -35.78 -11.39 17.15
N LEU A 492 -36.65 -10.85 16.29
CA LEU A 492 -38.00 -10.47 16.66
C LEU A 492 -38.90 -11.71 16.85
N GLY A 493 -39.62 -11.78 17.97
CA GLY A 493 -40.65 -12.79 18.14
C GLY A 493 -41.90 -12.48 17.33
N ASP A 494 -42.73 -13.49 17.08
CA ASP A 494 -43.96 -13.35 16.28
C ASP A 494 -44.90 -12.27 16.86
N ASP A 495 -44.97 -12.16 18.17
CA ASP A 495 -45.77 -11.14 18.86
C ASP A 495 -45.25 -9.69 18.67
N GLU A 496 -43.98 -9.55 18.35
CA GLU A 496 -43.32 -8.25 18.12
C GLU A 496 -43.39 -7.86 16.66
N PHE A 497 -43.60 -8.84 15.79
CA PHE A 497 -43.66 -8.65 14.33
C PHE A 497 -45.02 -8.10 13.89
N TYR A 498 -46.10 -8.64 14.48
CA TYR A 498 -47.47 -8.22 14.18
C TYR A 498 -48.03 -7.32 15.28
N PRO A 499 -48.50 -6.10 14.97
CA PRO A 499 -49.25 -5.30 15.95
C PRO A 499 -50.52 -6.05 16.33
N ARG A 500 -50.67 -6.40 17.61
CA ARG A 500 -51.96 -6.90 18.10
C ARG A 500 -53.02 -5.79 17.99
N GLU A 501 -54.13 -6.07 17.33
CA GLU A 501 -55.25 -5.13 17.15
C GLU A 501 -55.82 -4.60 18.47
N SER A 502 -55.47 -5.22 19.60
CA SER A 502 -56.03 -4.91 20.95
C SER A 502 -55.08 -4.10 21.87
N MET A 503 -53.87 -3.73 21.44
CA MET A 503 -52.99 -2.91 22.25
C MET A 503 -52.99 -1.46 21.73
N ASP A 504 -53.07 -0.53 22.70
CA ASP A 504 -53.01 0.92 22.47
C ASP A 504 -52.09 1.29 21.28
N ALA A 505 -52.64 2.07 20.35
CA ALA A 505 -51.91 2.59 19.15
C ALA A 505 -50.64 3.40 19.51
N SER A 506 -50.32 3.53 20.79
CA SER A 506 -49.14 4.20 21.33
C SER A 506 -47.89 3.31 21.41
N MET A 507 -48.03 1.95 21.33
CA MET A 507 -46.87 1.08 21.36
C MET A 507 -46.26 0.95 19.94
N PRO A 508 -45.06 1.46 19.72
CA PRO A 508 -44.42 1.32 18.42
C PRO A 508 -44.09 -0.16 18.16
N THR A 509 -44.49 -0.64 16.98
CA THR A 509 -44.09 -1.97 16.51
C THR A 509 -42.56 -2.03 16.43
N ARG A 510 -41.97 -3.09 16.95
CA ARG A 510 -40.52 -3.30 16.87
C ARG A 510 -40.05 -3.62 15.45
N ASN A 511 -40.98 -4.04 14.56
CA ASN A 511 -40.65 -4.22 13.16
C ASN A 511 -40.25 -2.88 12.52
N PRO A 512 -39.06 -2.77 11.92
CA PRO A 512 -38.60 -1.53 11.30
C PRO A 512 -39.39 -1.11 10.05
N LEU A 513 -40.09 -2.05 9.39
CA LEU A 513 -40.89 -1.82 8.19
C LEU A 513 -42.40 -1.93 8.54
N THR A 514 -43.21 -1.08 7.91
CA THR A 514 -44.67 -1.18 7.98
C THR A 514 -45.19 -2.32 7.09
N MET A 515 -46.45 -2.75 7.30
CA MET A 515 -47.06 -3.80 6.46
C MET A 515 -47.09 -3.44 4.98
N ASP A 516 -47.39 -2.19 4.64
CA ASP A 516 -47.35 -1.71 3.24
C ASP A 516 -45.93 -1.77 2.67
N GLU A 517 -44.94 -1.40 3.47
CA GLU A 517 -43.53 -1.48 3.07
C GLU A 517 -43.09 -2.95 2.87
N LEU A 518 -43.62 -3.89 3.70
CA LEU A 518 -43.36 -5.32 3.53
C LEU A 518 -44.00 -5.91 2.29
N VAL A 519 -45.23 -5.49 1.96
CA VAL A 519 -45.87 -5.89 0.69
C VAL A 519 -45.05 -5.49 -0.52
N VAL A 520 -44.55 -4.24 -0.52
CA VAL A 520 -43.66 -3.75 -1.59
C VAL A 520 -42.36 -4.55 -1.64
N LEU A 521 -41.69 -4.76 -0.51
CA LEU A 521 -40.45 -5.54 -0.41
C LEU A 521 -40.66 -6.99 -0.88
N SER A 522 -41.74 -7.64 -0.43
CA SER A 522 -42.09 -9.01 -0.85
C SER A 522 -42.32 -9.10 -2.35
N GLY A 523 -43.02 -8.12 -2.95
CA GLY A 523 -43.20 -8.03 -4.39
C GLY A 523 -41.88 -7.91 -5.16
N LEU A 524 -40.96 -7.09 -4.66
CA LEU A 524 -39.61 -6.93 -5.25
C LEU A 524 -38.82 -8.24 -5.18
N LEU A 525 -38.77 -8.87 -4.01
CA LEU A 525 -38.06 -10.14 -3.81
C LEU A 525 -38.65 -11.26 -4.68
N ARG A 526 -39.98 -11.37 -4.74
CA ARG A 526 -40.65 -12.33 -5.61
C ARG A 526 -40.25 -12.15 -7.07
N ASN A 527 -40.26 -10.93 -7.56
CA ASN A 527 -39.90 -10.63 -8.95
C ASN A 527 -38.43 -10.96 -9.23
N LEU A 528 -37.54 -10.65 -8.29
CA LEU A 528 -36.10 -10.96 -8.39
C LEU A 528 -35.87 -12.49 -8.43
N VAL A 529 -36.47 -13.25 -7.51
CA VAL A 529 -36.33 -14.72 -7.45
C VAL A 529 -36.92 -15.38 -8.71
N PHE A 530 -38.10 -14.92 -9.15
CA PHE A 530 -38.71 -15.40 -10.38
C PHE A 530 -37.82 -15.19 -11.60
N PHE A 531 -37.21 -13.99 -11.71
CA PHE A 531 -36.30 -13.70 -12.80
C PHE A 531 -35.05 -14.56 -12.77
N MET A 532 -34.39 -14.71 -11.60
CA MET A 532 -33.20 -15.55 -11.47
C MET A 532 -33.47 -17.02 -11.81
N HIS A 533 -34.65 -17.53 -11.47
CA HIS A 533 -35.04 -18.90 -11.79
C HIS A 533 -35.37 -19.09 -13.27
N TRP A 534 -36.06 -18.15 -13.89
CA TRP A 534 -36.49 -18.20 -15.28
C TRP A 534 -35.32 -18.07 -16.27
N ASP A 535 -34.35 -17.22 -15.97
CA ASP A 535 -33.18 -17.02 -16.84
C ASP A 535 -32.30 -18.30 -16.90
N ASN A 536 -32.21 -19.05 -15.82
CA ASN A 536 -31.48 -20.32 -15.76
C ASN A 536 -32.17 -21.45 -16.59
N VAL A 537 -33.48 -21.41 -16.76
CA VAL A 537 -34.21 -22.41 -17.56
C VAL A 537 -34.07 -22.12 -19.05
N GLY A 538 -33.93 -20.87 -19.46
CA GLY A 538 -33.74 -20.46 -20.86
C GLY A 538 -32.37 -20.80 -21.46
N MET A 539 -31.31 -20.92 -20.61
CA MET A 539 -29.95 -21.21 -21.09
C MET A 539 -29.67 -22.72 -21.31
N THR A 540 -30.53 -23.62 -20.83
CA THR A 540 -30.34 -25.07 -20.98
C THR A 540 -31.09 -25.67 -22.18
N GLY A 541 -31.74 -24.86 -23.02
CA GLY A 541 -32.61 -25.29 -24.10
C GLY A 541 -32.01 -25.25 -25.51
N ASP A 542 -30.81 -24.72 -25.72
CA ASP A 542 -30.14 -24.72 -27.03
C ASP A 542 -28.74 -25.34 -26.92
N SER A 543 -28.66 -26.66 -27.00
CA SER A 543 -27.45 -27.40 -27.35
C SER A 543 -27.79 -28.55 -28.28
#